data_1495a75f395911aac6e2e9bdf96ba866
#
_entry.id   1495a75f395911aac6e2e9bdf96ba866
#
_cell.length_a   1.000
_cell.length_b   1.000
_cell.length_c   1.000
_cell.angle_alpha   90.00
_cell.angle_beta   90.00
_cell.angle_gamma   90.00
#
_symmetry.space_group_name_H-M   'P 1'
#
loop_
_entity.id
_entity.type
_entity.pdbx_description
1 polymer ?
#
loop_
_entity_poly.entity_id
_entity_poly.type
_entity_poly.pdbx_seq_one_letter_code
_entity_poly.pdbx_strand_id
1 'polypeptide(L)'
;MNIFKFFHSLTLFLLFANGISQYLDIANKHYQNRSLNSNENFADTTEIDQAIKNYLKSVNYNDLEANLGLLKSYYFKGKYCQLSEEESLDLFKKGKDLGQKKINEYPNRADIRYWYLVNLGSWAEISGIVVAAREGLADQMKMHAEKIIKIDPLYADGGGYLMLGVGHFKTPYIPLFLSWPSNDEAIKWLRLSVNTGSATFSQNIYYAQSMLKDGKEEEAIDLLNKIIQESFSSNLSVEDWDQVKKAKNILNDL
;
A
#
# COMPACT_ATOMS: atom_id res chain seq x y z
N MET A 1 -19.98 51.61 -2.12
CA MET A 1 -20.75 50.42 -2.51
C MET A 1 -19.86 49.17 -2.74
N ASN A 2 -18.76 48.94 -2.02
CA ASN A 2 -17.87 47.77 -2.25
C ASN A 2 -17.51 46.94 -1.02
N ILE A 3 -17.83 47.38 0.19
CA ILE A 3 -17.47 46.66 1.43
C ILE A 3 -18.41 45.46 1.68
N PHE A 4 -19.69 45.58 1.36
CA PHE A 4 -20.68 44.51 1.53
C PHE A 4 -20.43 43.29 0.60
N LYS A 5 -19.92 43.49 -0.62
CA LYS A 5 -19.58 42.39 -1.53
C LYS A 5 -18.34 41.62 -1.06
N PHE A 6 -17.39 42.31 -0.44
CA PHE A 6 -16.17 41.68 0.08
C PHE A 6 -16.46 40.78 1.29
N PHE A 7 -17.34 41.24 2.20
CA PHE A 7 -17.77 40.44 3.35
C PHE A 7 -18.57 39.19 2.96
N HIS A 8 -19.46 39.28 1.96
CA HIS A 8 -20.20 38.09 1.46
C HIS A 8 -19.27 37.07 0.77
N SER A 9 -18.27 37.51 0.05
CA SER A 9 -17.29 36.62 -0.58
C SER A 9 -16.41 35.93 0.46
N LEU A 10 -16.00 36.63 1.52
CA LEU A 10 -15.16 36.09 2.59
C LEU A 10 -15.91 35.09 3.47
N THR A 11 -17.19 35.37 3.82
CA THR A 11 -18.03 34.44 4.58
C THR A 11 -18.37 33.19 3.78
N LEU A 12 -18.62 33.31 2.48
CA LEU A 12 -18.87 32.16 1.60
C LEU A 12 -17.61 31.29 1.49
N PHE A 13 -16.43 31.88 1.36
CA PHE A 13 -15.15 31.16 1.30
C PHE A 13 -14.84 30.42 2.61
N LEU A 14 -15.12 31.03 3.76
CA LEU A 14 -14.94 30.40 5.07
C LEU A 14 -15.92 29.25 5.31
N LEU A 15 -17.15 29.35 4.83
CA LEU A 15 -18.14 28.27 4.91
C LEU A 15 -17.76 27.08 4.02
N PHE A 16 -17.21 27.33 2.83
CA PHE A 16 -16.70 26.28 1.94
C PHE A 16 -15.45 25.60 2.53
N ALA A 17 -14.49 26.36 3.08
CA ALA A 17 -13.30 25.81 3.70
C ALA A 17 -13.61 24.92 4.91
N ASN A 18 -14.57 25.31 5.76
CA ASN A 18 -15.05 24.51 6.89
C ASN A 18 -15.73 23.22 6.43
N GLY A 19 -16.52 23.25 5.34
CA GLY A 19 -17.16 22.06 4.79
C GLY A 19 -16.16 21.05 4.24
N ILE A 20 -15.05 21.51 3.67
CA ILE A 20 -13.98 20.68 3.11
C ILE A 20 -13.23 19.94 4.22
N SER A 21 -12.79 20.66 5.25
CA SER A 21 -12.13 20.09 6.43
C SER A 21 -13.02 19.02 7.09
N GLN A 22 -14.32 19.28 7.17
CA GLN A 22 -15.27 18.34 7.75
C GLN A 22 -15.35 17.00 7.01
N TYR A 23 -15.37 16.99 5.66
CA TYR A 23 -15.40 15.74 4.89
C TYR A 23 -14.11 14.95 5.02
N LEU A 24 -12.95 15.63 5.05
CA LEU A 24 -11.65 14.98 5.26
C LEU A 24 -11.59 14.34 6.66
N ASP A 25 -12.00 15.05 7.70
CA ASP A 25 -12.00 14.54 9.08
C ASP A 25 -12.93 13.34 9.25
N ILE A 26 -14.13 13.40 8.65
CA ILE A 26 -15.08 12.28 8.62
C ILE A 26 -14.48 11.08 7.90
N ALA A 27 -13.85 11.29 6.75
CA ALA A 27 -13.20 10.25 5.97
C ALA A 27 -12.07 9.59 6.74
N ASN A 28 -11.20 10.39 7.36
CA ASN A 28 -10.09 9.90 8.20
C ASN A 28 -10.60 9.06 9.38
N LYS A 29 -11.67 9.49 10.05
CA LYS A 29 -12.29 8.73 11.15
C LYS A 29 -12.79 7.36 10.67
N HIS A 30 -13.51 7.32 9.55
CA HIS A 30 -13.96 6.05 8.97
C HIS A 30 -12.79 5.17 8.52
N TYR A 31 -11.75 5.74 7.92
CA TYR A 31 -10.55 4.99 7.57
C TYR A 31 -9.83 4.41 8.79
N GLN A 32 -9.73 5.15 9.89
CA GLN A 32 -9.19 4.62 11.16
C GLN A 32 -10.01 3.45 11.69
N ASN A 33 -11.32 3.47 11.49
CA ASN A 33 -12.26 2.45 11.93
C ASN A 33 -12.43 1.30 10.91
N ARG A 34 -11.66 1.26 9.82
CA ARG A 34 -11.83 0.31 8.70
C ARG A 34 -11.82 -1.17 9.09
N SER A 35 -11.24 -1.49 10.23
CA SER A 35 -11.18 -2.85 10.78
C SER A 35 -12.27 -3.15 11.83
N LEU A 36 -13.22 -2.23 12.07
CA LEU A 36 -14.35 -2.53 12.93
C LEU A 36 -15.21 -3.64 12.33
N ASN A 37 -15.68 -4.56 13.18
CA ASN A 37 -16.47 -5.73 12.79
C ASN A 37 -15.74 -6.68 11.82
N SER A 38 -14.42 -6.61 11.75
CA SER A 38 -13.61 -7.56 10.99
C SER A 38 -13.60 -8.95 11.65
N ASN A 39 -13.39 -9.97 10.83
CA ASN A 39 -13.16 -11.34 11.28
C ASN A 39 -11.79 -11.78 10.77
N GLU A 40 -10.78 -11.80 11.64
CA GLU A 40 -9.39 -12.09 11.30
C GLU A 40 -8.89 -11.21 10.14
N ASN A 41 -8.55 -11.82 9.00
CA ASN A 41 -8.02 -11.13 7.82
C ASN A 41 -9.11 -10.62 6.85
N PHE A 42 -10.38 -10.60 7.26
CA PHE A 42 -11.49 -10.07 6.45
C PHE A 42 -12.16 -8.89 7.13
N ALA A 43 -12.24 -7.77 6.43
CA ALA A 43 -12.90 -6.56 6.88
C ALA A 43 -14.33 -6.45 6.34
N ASP A 44 -15.23 -5.89 7.18
CA ASP A 44 -16.51 -5.39 6.71
C ASP A 44 -16.34 -4.15 5.82
N THR A 45 -17.25 -3.95 4.86
CA THR A 45 -17.13 -2.84 3.91
C THR A 45 -17.67 -1.51 4.43
N THR A 46 -18.45 -1.49 5.51
CA THR A 46 -19.21 -0.33 5.99
C THR A 46 -18.33 0.89 6.22
N GLU A 47 -17.28 0.74 7.02
CA GLU A 47 -16.40 1.86 7.37
C GLU A 47 -15.56 2.31 6.18
N ILE A 48 -14.99 1.38 5.42
CA ILE A 48 -14.15 1.75 4.29
C ILE A 48 -14.95 2.39 3.15
N ASP A 49 -16.22 2.02 2.96
CA ASP A 49 -17.12 2.66 2.01
C ASP A 49 -17.45 4.11 2.39
N GLN A 50 -17.68 4.35 3.67
CA GLN A 50 -17.87 5.71 4.17
C GLN A 50 -16.59 6.55 4.05
N ALA A 51 -15.42 5.96 4.30
CA ALA A 51 -14.14 6.63 4.07
C ALA A 51 -13.99 7.06 2.61
N ILE A 52 -14.14 6.14 1.66
CA ILE A 52 -14.06 6.41 0.21
C ILE A 52 -15.05 7.50 -0.19
N LYS A 53 -16.32 7.38 0.23
CA LYS A 53 -17.37 8.35 -0.09
C LYS A 53 -17.03 9.77 0.37
N ASN A 54 -16.48 9.92 1.58
CA ASN A 54 -16.14 11.23 2.12
C ASN A 54 -14.81 11.77 1.55
N TYR A 55 -13.82 10.93 1.30
CA TYR A 55 -12.62 11.34 0.55
C TYR A 55 -13.00 11.85 -0.84
N LEU A 56 -13.88 11.17 -1.58
CA LEU A 56 -14.35 11.63 -2.90
C LEU A 56 -15.03 13.00 -2.85
N LYS A 57 -15.72 13.35 -1.77
CA LYS A 57 -16.27 14.70 -1.59
C LYS A 57 -15.18 15.73 -1.33
N SER A 58 -14.12 15.35 -0.60
CA SER A 58 -13.01 16.23 -0.26
C SER A 58 -12.09 16.51 -1.47
N VAL A 59 -11.83 15.52 -2.34
CA VAL A 59 -10.96 15.71 -3.54
C VAL A 59 -11.47 16.73 -4.55
N ASN A 60 -12.75 17.06 -4.56
CA ASN A 60 -13.30 18.09 -5.44
C ASN A 60 -12.63 19.47 -5.24
N TYR A 61 -11.89 19.63 -4.17
CA TYR A 61 -11.18 20.84 -3.80
C TYR A 61 -9.65 20.69 -3.93
N ASN A 62 -9.18 19.69 -4.67
CA ASN A 62 -7.76 19.41 -4.88
C ASN A 62 -6.98 19.11 -3.58
N ASP A 63 -7.64 18.44 -2.64
CA ASP A 63 -7.06 18.06 -1.37
C ASP A 63 -6.13 16.85 -1.55
N LEU A 64 -4.83 17.06 -1.36
CA LEU A 64 -3.81 16.05 -1.50
C LEU A 64 -3.98 14.91 -0.47
N GLU A 65 -4.34 15.25 0.77
CA GLU A 65 -4.55 14.26 1.84
C GLU A 65 -5.76 13.37 1.54
N ALA A 66 -6.83 13.93 0.95
CA ALA A 66 -7.97 13.12 0.53
C ALA A 66 -7.61 12.15 -0.61
N ASN A 67 -6.78 12.59 -1.57
CA ASN A 67 -6.29 11.69 -2.62
C ASN A 67 -5.40 10.57 -2.05
N LEU A 68 -4.54 10.88 -1.08
CA LEU A 68 -3.75 9.87 -0.37
C LEU A 68 -4.64 8.90 0.42
N GLY A 69 -5.69 9.42 1.07
CA GLY A 69 -6.73 8.62 1.72
C GLY A 69 -7.43 7.66 0.75
N LEU A 70 -7.75 8.13 -0.46
CA LEU A 70 -8.34 7.27 -1.50
C LEU A 70 -7.39 6.16 -1.96
N LEU A 71 -6.10 6.46 -2.18
CA LEU A 71 -5.11 5.44 -2.55
C LEU A 71 -5.05 4.30 -1.52
N LYS A 72 -5.03 4.68 -0.24
CA LYS A 72 -5.03 3.74 0.89
C LYS A 72 -6.34 2.94 0.96
N SER A 73 -7.47 3.63 0.77
CA SER A 73 -8.80 3.03 0.90
C SER A 73 -9.12 2.06 -0.24
N TYR A 74 -8.72 2.37 -1.48
CA TYR A 74 -8.90 1.45 -2.62
C TYR A 74 -8.10 0.17 -2.41
N TYR A 75 -6.84 0.29 -1.96
CA TYR A 75 -6.04 -0.88 -1.61
C TYR A 75 -6.68 -1.69 -0.49
N PHE A 76 -7.04 -1.04 0.63
CA PHE A 76 -7.62 -1.75 1.77
C PHE A 76 -8.88 -2.50 1.38
N LYS A 77 -9.82 -1.83 0.72
CA LYS A 77 -11.09 -2.45 0.30
C LYS A 77 -10.85 -3.61 -0.67
N GLY A 78 -10.02 -3.41 -1.70
CA GLY A 78 -9.71 -4.43 -2.69
C GLY A 78 -8.98 -5.66 -2.14
N LYS A 79 -8.21 -5.48 -1.05
CA LYS A 79 -7.37 -6.55 -0.49
C LYS A 79 -8.03 -7.31 0.64
N TYR A 80 -8.76 -6.61 1.53
CA TYR A 80 -9.20 -7.17 2.80
C TYR A 80 -10.73 -7.34 2.92
N CYS A 81 -11.52 -6.75 2.04
CA CYS A 81 -12.96 -7.01 1.99
C CYS A 81 -13.27 -8.20 1.08
N GLN A 82 -14.35 -8.93 1.39
CA GLN A 82 -14.79 -10.08 0.58
C GLN A 82 -15.47 -9.59 -0.71
N LEU A 83 -14.67 -9.29 -1.70
CA LEU A 83 -15.09 -8.84 -3.02
C LEU A 83 -14.80 -9.91 -4.07
N SER A 84 -15.45 -9.81 -5.23
CA SER A 84 -15.04 -10.56 -6.41
C SER A 84 -13.67 -10.08 -6.91
N GLU A 85 -13.01 -10.94 -7.69
CA GLU A 85 -11.72 -10.60 -8.30
C GLU A 85 -11.84 -9.37 -9.22
N GLU A 86 -12.96 -9.25 -9.95
CA GLU A 86 -13.25 -8.11 -10.83
C GLU A 86 -13.40 -6.80 -10.05
N GLU A 87 -14.14 -6.83 -8.93
CA GLU A 87 -14.30 -5.64 -8.05
C GLU A 87 -12.97 -5.22 -7.43
N SER A 88 -12.16 -6.17 -6.97
CA SER A 88 -10.83 -5.92 -6.43
C SER A 88 -9.90 -5.32 -7.49
N LEU A 89 -9.92 -5.88 -8.71
CA LEU A 89 -9.14 -5.39 -9.85
C LEU A 89 -9.50 -3.95 -10.22
N ASP A 90 -10.80 -3.60 -10.23
CA ASP A 90 -11.28 -2.25 -10.50
C ASP A 90 -10.78 -1.25 -9.44
N LEU A 91 -10.83 -1.62 -8.16
CA LEU A 91 -10.32 -0.78 -7.07
C LEU A 91 -8.81 -0.54 -7.18
N PHE A 92 -8.01 -1.57 -7.42
CA PHE A 92 -6.57 -1.43 -7.62
C PHE A 92 -6.24 -0.61 -8.86
N LYS A 93 -7.02 -0.76 -9.94
CA LYS A 93 -6.90 0.07 -11.14
C LYS A 93 -7.19 1.54 -10.83
N LYS A 94 -8.26 1.85 -10.10
CA LYS A 94 -8.56 3.22 -9.64
C LYS A 94 -7.41 3.80 -8.81
N GLY A 95 -6.84 3.01 -7.90
CA GLY A 95 -5.67 3.40 -7.11
C GLY A 95 -4.43 3.64 -7.98
N LYS A 96 -4.13 2.74 -8.91
CA LYS A 96 -3.02 2.89 -9.87
C LYS A 96 -3.17 4.18 -10.70
N ASP A 97 -4.32 4.39 -11.30
CA ASP A 97 -4.56 5.55 -12.19
C ASP A 97 -4.51 6.87 -11.40
N LEU A 98 -5.11 6.92 -10.21
CA LEU A 98 -5.04 8.08 -9.33
C LEU A 98 -3.60 8.36 -8.87
N GLY A 99 -2.88 7.32 -8.44
CA GLY A 99 -1.50 7.44 -7.99
C GLY A 99 -0.58 7.97 -9.07
N GLN A 100 -0.69 7.45 -10.30
CA GLN A 100 0.09 7.95 -11.45
C GLN A 100 -0.20 9.43 -11.74
N LYS A 101 -1.47 9.83 -11.70
CA LYS A 101 -1.86 11.24 -11.85
C LYS A 101 -1.21 12.11 -10.77
N LYS A 102 -1.28 11.69 -9.51
CA LYS A 102 -0.74 12.46 -8.38
C LYS A 102 0.78 12.50 -8.34
N ILE A 103 1.46 11.47 -8.81
CA ILE A 103 2.93 11.49 -8.99
C ILE A 103 3.35 12.57 -9.99
N ASN A 104 2.59 12.77 -11.07
CA ASN A 104 2.88 13.82 -12.04
C ASN A 104 2.68 15.22 -11.47
N GLU A 105 1.66 15.40 -10.61
CA GLU A 105 1.37 16.67 -9.92
C GLU A 105 2.37 16.94 -8.76
N TYR A 106 2.79 15.90 -8.05
CA TYR A 106 3.63 15.96 -6.85
C TYR A 106 4.83 15.00 -6.93
N PRO A 107 5.82 15.28 -7.79
CA PRO A 107 6.87 14.30 -8.14
C PRO A 107 7.83 13.96 -6.99
N ASN A 108 7.84 14.73 -5.91
CA ASN A 108 8.75 14.53 -4.77
C ASN A 108 8.03 14.08 -3.48
N ARG A 109 6.87 13.40 -3.60
CA ARG A 109 6.13 12.80 -2.49
C ARG A 109 6.38 11.29 -2.44
N ALA A 110 7.05 10.83 -1.38
CA ALA A 110 7.33 9.40 -1.14
C ALA A 110 6.04 8.62 -0.87
N ASP A 111 5.12 9.17 -0.09
CA ASP A 111 3.85 8.57 0.29
C ASP A 111 2.94 8.28 -0.92
N ILE A 112 2.80 9.20 -1.85
CA ILE A 112 2.02 8.99 -3.07
C ILE A 112 2.64 7.87 -3.91
N ARG A 113 3.97 7.87 -4.08
CA ARG A 113 4.68 6.82 -4.83
C ARG A 113 4.54 5.46 -4.18
N TYR A 114 4.62 5.39 -2.86
CA TYR A 114 4.46 4.15 -2.12
C TYR A 114 3.06 3.56 -2.32
N TRP A 115 2.00 4.35 -2.10
CA TRP A 115 0.63 3.87 -2.27
C TRP A 115 0.24 3.62 -3.72
N TYR A 116 0.88 4.32 -4.67
CA TYR A 116 0.83 3.95 -6.09
C TYR A 116 1.38 2.53 -6.31
N LEU A 117 2.58 2.24 -5.79
CA LEU A 117 3.21 0.92 -5.94
C LEU A 117 2.41 -0.19 -5.26
N VAL A 118 1.80 0.08 -4.11
CA VAL A 118 0.92 -0.87 -3.42
C VAL A 118 -0.27 -1.25 -4.31
N ASN A 119 -0.96 -0.27 -4.91
CA ASN A 119 -2.07 -0.54 -5.82
C ASN A 119 -1.61 -1.17 -7.14
N LEU A 120 -0.48 -0.72 -7.71
CA LEU A 120 0.11 -1.27 -8.92
C LEU A 120 0.46 -2.75 -8.77
N GLY A 121 1.13 -3.10 -7.66
CA GLY A 121 1.51 -4.49 -7.36
C GLY A 121 0.29 -5.38 -7.15
N SER A 122 -0.72 -4.90 -6.42
CA SER A 122 -1.97 -5.65 -6.20
C SER A 122 -2.76 -5.84 -7.50
N TRP A 123 -2.80 -4.81 -8.35
CA TRP A 123 -3.40 -4.92 -9.69
C TRP A 123 -2.66 -5.95 -10.55
N ALA A 124 -1.32 -5.95 -10.52
CA ALA A 124 -0.49 -6.88 -11.27
C ALA A 124 -0.67 -8.34 -10.83
N GLU A 125 -0.85 -8.59 -9.52
CA GLU A 125 -1.09 -9.95 -8.99
C GLU A 125 -2.36 -10.58 -9.59
N ILE A 126 -3.44 -9.80 -9.75
CA ILE A 126 -4.70 -10.28 -10.34
C ILE A 126 -4.63 -10.32 -11.87
N SER A 127 -4.09 -9.26 -12.50
CA SER A 127 -4.03 -9.16 -13.97
C SER A 127 -3.13 -10.22 -14.61
N GLY A 128 -2.22 -10.78 -13.83
CA GLY A 128 -1.30 -11.83 -14.27
C GLY A 128 -0.03 -11.31 -14.97
N ILE A 129 0.96 -12.20 -15.02
CA ILE A 129 2.33 -11.88 -15.41
C ILE A 129 2.47 -11.35 -16.84
N VAL A 130 1.64 -11.85 -17.78
CA VAL A 130 1.70 -11.44 -19.19
C VAL A 130 1.25 -9.99 -19.36
N VAL A 131 0.18 -9.59 -18.68
CA VAL A 131 -0.34 -8.21 -18.71
C VAL A 131 0.66 -7.28 -18.00
N ALA A 132 1.15 -7.67 -16.84
CA ALA A 132 2.18 -6.94 -16.10
C ALA A 132 3.44 -6.67 -16.93
N ALA A 133 3.92 -7.68 -17.67
CA ALA A 133 5.09 -7.56 -18.53
C ALA A 133 4.85 -6.61 -19.72
N ARG A 134 3.67 -6.68 -20.35
CA ARG A 134 3.32 -5.78 -21.47
C ARG A 134 3.27 -4.31 -21.07
N GLU A 135 2.83 -4.01 -19.85
CA GLU A 135 2.77 -2.65 -19.32
C GLU A 135 4.11 -2.17 -18.71
N GLY A 136 5.17 -3.01 -18.72
CA GLY A 136 6.47 -2.67 -18.15
C GLY A 136 6.43 -2.42 -16.64
N LEU A 137 5.55 -3.12 -15.91
CA LEU A 137 5.30 -2.85 -14.50
C LEU A 137 6.52 -3.10 -13.62
N ALA A 138 7.35 -4.07 -13.96
CA ALA A 138 8.57 -4.37 -13.22
C ALA A 138 9.52 -3.17 -13.15
N ASP A 139 9.77 -2.54 -14.31
CA ASP A 139 10.63 -1.36 -14.39
C ASP A 139 10.01 -0.14 -13.71
N GLN A 140 8.68 0.03 -13.79
CA GLN A 140 7.96 1.06 -13.05
C GLN A 140 8.10 0.85 -11.54
N MET A 141 7.91 -0.38 -11.04
CA MET A 141 8.09 -0.70 -9.62
C MET A 141 9.50 -0.38 -9.15
N LYS A 142 10.53 -0.80 -9.88
CA LYS A 142 11.93 -0.51 -9.57
C LYS A 142 12.18 1.00 -9.52
N MET A 143 11.85 1.73 -10.58
CA MET A 143 12.08 3.16 -10.70
C MET A 143 11.40 3.94 -9.55
N HIS A 144 10.14 3.63 -9.24
CA HIS A 144 9.42 4.34 -8.17
C HIS A 144 9.93 3.97 -6.78
N ALA A 145 10.29 2.71 -6.53
CA ALA A 145 10.88 2.27 -5.27
C ALA A 145 12.24 2.96 -5.01
N GLU A 146 13.13 3.00 -6.00
CA GLU A 146 14.39 3.75 -5.93
C GLU A 146 14.16 5.25 -5.68
N LYS A 147 13.11 5.82 -6.28
CA LYS A 147 12.76 7.24 -6.05
C LYS A 147 12.23 7.47 -4.64
N ILE A 148 11.46 6.55 -4.05
CA ILE A 148 11.02 6.61 -2.64
C ILE A 148 12.26 6.63 -1.73
N ILE A 149 13.17 5.68 -1.91
CA ILE A 149 14.41 5.59 -1.12
C ILE A 149 15.21 6.91 -1.18
N LYS A 150 15.28 7.53 -2.35
CA LYS A 150 15.98 8.80 -2.55
C LYS A 150 15.29 9.99 -1.88
N ILE A 151 13.94 10.01 -1.83
CA ILE A 151 13.16 11.11 -1.23
C ILE A 151 13.11 10.96 0.28
N ASP A 152 12.74 9.79 0.77
CA ASP A 152 12.61 9.46 2.18
C ASP A 152 12.83 7.95 2.39
N PRO A 153 14.07 7.55 2.75
CA PRO A 153 14.41 6.13 2.95
C PRO A 153 13.69 5.48 4.13
N LEU A 154 13.18 6.29 5.08
CA LEU A 154 12.49 5.79 6.27
C LEU A 154 10.95 5.81 6.13
N TYR A 155 10.43 6.35 5.03
CA TYR A 155 8.98 6.35 4.81
C TYR A 155 8.40 4.93 4.92
N ALA A 156 7.31 4.78 5.69
CA ALA A 156 6.65 3.49 5.96
C ALA A 156 7.65 2.43 6.48
N ASP A 157 8.50 2.80 7.43
CA ASP A 157 9.50 1.94 8.05
C ASP A 157 10.39 1.23 7.03
N GLY A 158 10.90 1.98 6.04
CA GLY A 158 11.70 1.42 4.95
C GLY A 158 10.89 0.84 3.80
N GLY A 159 9.67 1.35 3.60
CA GLY A 159 8.77 0.90 2.55
C GLY A 159 9.34 0.97 1.13
N GLY A 160 10.25 1.91 0.85
CA GLY A 160 10.97 1.95 -0.43
C GLY A 160 11.88 0.73 -0.63
N TYR A 161 12.58 0.30 0.41
CA TYR A 161 13.41 -0.92 0.39
C TYR A 161 12.53 -2.17 0.24
N LEU A 162 11.39 -2.22 0.96
CA LEU A 162 10.41 -3.30 0.80
C LEU A 162 9.96 -3.43 -0.65
N MET A 163 9.50 -2.33 -1.27
CA MET A 163 8.98 -2.35 -2.65
C MET A 163 10.06 -2.78 -3.65
N LEU A 164 11.30 -2.33 -3.48
CA LEU A 164 12.41 -2.74 -4.34
C LEU A 164 12.75 -4.22 -4.16
N GLY A 165 12.83 -4.69 -2.92
CA GLY A 165 13.07 -6.10 -2.60
C GLY A 165 11.98 -7.02 -3.12
N VAL A 166 10.70 -6.65 -2.95
CA VAL A 166 9.55 -7.40 -3.51
C VAL A 166 9.59 -7.39 -5.04
N GLY A 167 9.97 -6.28 -5.66
CA GLY A 167 10.19 -6.21 -7.10
C GLY A 167 11.22 -7.23 -7.58
N HIS A 168 12.38 -7.33 -6.93
CA HIS A 168 13.40 -8.34 -7.24
C HIS A 168 12.92 -9.77 -6.97
N PHE A 169 12.15 -10.00 -5.91
CA PHE A 169 11.69 -11.33 -5.51
C PHE A 169 10.58 -11.89 -6.41
N LYS A 170 9.58 -11.06 -6.74
CA LYS A 170 8.35 -11.46 -7.47
C LYS A 170 8.52 -11.45 -8.98
N THR A 171 9.40 -10.59 -9.50
CA THR A 171 9.58 -10.44 -10.95
C THR A 171 10.42 -11.58 -11.52
N PRO A 172 9.97 -12.26 -12.58
CA PRO A 172 10.76 -13.30 -13.21
C PRO A 172 11.98 -12.70 -13.93
N TYR A 173 13.10 -13.43 -13.86
CA TYR A 173 14.25 -13.15 -14.73
C TYR A 173 13.93 -13.61 -16.15
N ILE A 174 14.01 -12.70 -17.13
CA ILE A 174 13.82 -13.00 -18.56
C ILE A 174 15.07 -12.51 -19.31
N PRO A 175 15.93 -13.42 -19.82
CA PRO A 175 17.15 -13.03 -20.53
C PRO A 175 16.87 -12.02 -21.65
N LEU A 176 17.71 -11.02 -21.78
CA LEU A 176 17.67 -9.93 -22.77
C LEU A 176 16.52 -8.91 -22.59
N PHE A 177 15.46 -9.24 -21.89
CA PHE A 177 14.29 -8.36 -21.73
C PHE A 177 14.16 -7.83 -20.31
N LEU A 178 14.33 -8.70 -19.30
CA LEU A 178 14.14 -8.36 -17.89
C LEU A 178 15.21 -9.07 -17.06
N SER A 179 16.43 -8.56 -17.13
CA SER A 179 17.64 -9.21 -16.58
C SER A 179 18.08 -8.66 -15.22
N TRP A 180 17.39 -7.66 -14.67
CA TRP A 180 17.75 -7.07 -13.39
C TRP A 180 17.19 -7.80 -12.15
N PRO A 181 16.04 -8.54 -12.18
CA PRO A 181 15.56 -9.24 -10.99
C PRO A 181 16.54 -10.32 -10.54
N SER A 182 16.80 -10.36 -9.23
CA SER A 182 17.72 -11.33 -8.62
C SER A 182 17.31 -11.57 -7.17
N ASN A 183 17.38 -12.83 -6.71
CA ASN A 183 17.04 -13.13 -5.31
C ASN A 183 18.08 -12.58 -4.34
N ASP A 184 19.35 -12.48 -4.74
CA ASP A 184 20.39 -11.85 -3.90
C ASP A 184 20.08 -10.37 -3.64
N GLU A 185 19.68 -9.63 -4.66
CA GLU A 185 19.23 -8.25 -4.50
C GLU A 185 17.93 -8.18 -3.69
N ALA A 186 16.99 -9.13 -3.87
CA ALA A 186 15.78 -9.19 -3.04
C ALA A 186 16.14 -9.31 -1.56
N ILE A 187 16.99 -10.26 -1.19
CA ILE A 187 17.47 -10.46 0.20
C ILE A 187 18.13 -9.20 0.73
N LYS A 188 19.00 -8.56 -0.05
CA LYS A 188 19.72 -7.35 0.34
C LYS A 188 18.75 -6.21 0.68
N TRP A 189 17.79 -5.92 -0.19
CA TRP A 189 16.84 -4.83 -0.02
C TRP A 189 15.81 -5.13 1.07
N LEU A 190 15.31 -6.37 1.17
CA LEU A 190 14.40 -6.79 2.22
C LEU A 190 15.07 -6.77 3.59
N ARG A 191 16.33 -7.15 3.69
CA ARG A 191 17.12 -7.01 4.92
C ARG A 191 17.26 -5.55 5.35
N LEU A 192 17.47 -4.62 4.41
CA LEU A 192 17.46 -3.19 4.74
C LEU A 192 16.10 -2.74 5.25
N SER A 193 15.03 -3.21 4.63
CA SER A 193 13.66 -2.90 5.04
C SER A 193 13.36 -3.35 6.48
N VAL A 194 13.73 -4.58 6.86
CA VAL A 194 13.48 -5.08 8.23
C VAL A 194 14.41 -4.45 9.29
N ASN A 195 15.50 -3.84 8.88
CA ASN A 195 16.47 -3.21 9.79
C ASN A 195 16.22 -1.70 10.00
N THR A 196 15.15 -1.13 9.48
CA THR A 196 14.81 0.29 9.68
C THR A 196 14.21 0.62 11.05
N GLY A 197 13.90 -0.39 11.88
CA GLY A 197 13.47 -0.26 13.26
C GLY A 197 12.17 -0.95 13.60
N SER A 198 11.06 -0.55 13.00
CA SER A 198 9.72 -1.11 13.28
C SER A 198 9.21 -1.96 12.11
N ALA A 199 9.94 -3.04 11.82
CA ALA A 199 9.59 -3.92 10.71
C ALA A 199 8.18 -4.51 10.86
N THR A 200 7.34 -4.32 9.84
CA THR A 200 6.00 -4.90 9.77
C THR A 200 6.07 -6.42 9.51
N PHE A 201 4.99 -7.13 9.81
CA PHE A 201 4.90 -8.56 9.46
C PHE A 201 5.08 -8.81 7.96
N SER A 202 4.57 -7.91 7.11
CA SER A 202 4.75 -8.00 5.66
C SER A 202 6.21 -7.97 5.23
N GLN A 203 7.02 -7.07 5.81
CA GLN A 203 8.46 -6.99 5.55
C GLN A 203 9.17 -8.29 5.94
N ASN A 204 8.87 -8.78 7.14
CA ASN A 204 9.45 -10.04 7.64
C ASN A 204 9.04 -11.25 6.79
N ILE A 205 7.78 -11.33 6.32
CA ILE A 205 7.30 -12.41 5.43
C ILE A 205 8.07 -12.42 4.12
N TYR A 206 8.19 -11.29 3.43
CA TYR A 206 8.92 -11.25 2.16
C TYR A 206 10.40 -11.55 2.35
N TYR A 207 11.00 -11.11 3.47
CA TYR A 207 12.38 -11.45 3.78
C TYR A 207 12.54 -12.94 4.03
N ALA A 208 11.66 -13.57 4.83
CA ALA A 208 11.68 -15.03 5.04
C ALA A 208 11.51 -15.80 3.72
N GLN A 209 10.55 -15.41 2.87
CA GLN A 209 10.36 -16.05 1.57
C GLN A 209 11.59 -15.95 0.66
N SER A 210 12.28 -14.80 0.67
CA SER A 210 13.52 -14.65 -0.11
C SER A 210 14.65 -15.50 0.44
N MET A 211 14.74 -15.69 1.77
CA MET A 211 15.69 -16.59 2.41
C MET A 211 15.40 -18.06 2.09
N LEU A 212 14.12 -18.49 2.12
CA LEU A 212 13.73 -19.85 1.70
C LEU A 212 14.16 -20.14 0.26
N LYS A 213 13.95 -19.18 -0.65
CA LYS A 213 14.38 -19.30 -2.06
C LYS A 213 15.90 -19.39 -2.20
N ASP A 214 16.66 -18.92 -1.23
CA ASP A 214 18.14 -18.97 -1.18
C ASP A 214 18.66 -20.20 -0.40
N GLY A 215 17.78 -21.08 0.09
CA GLY A 215 18.15 -22.26 0.87
C GLY A 215 18.48 -21.99 2.34
N LYS A 216 18.20 -20.79 2.86
CA LYS A 216 18.38 -20.39 4.27
C LYS A 216 17.12 -20.73 5.07
N GLU A 217 16.80 -22.03 5.11
CA GLU A 217 15.53 -22.53 5.62
C GLU A 217 15.39 -22.30 7.13
N GLU A 218 16.42 -22.62 7.93
CA GLU A 218 16.39 -22.48 9.37
C GLU A 218 16.13 -21.03 9.81
N GLU A 219 16.86 -20.06 9.25
CA GLU A 219 16.71 -18.64 9.56
C GLU A 219 15.31 -18.12 9.15
N ALA A 220 14.77 -18.60 8.03
CA ALA A 220 13.45 -18.23 7.56
C ALA A 220 12.34 -18.79 8.46
N ILE A 221 12.45 -20.06 8.88
CA ILE A 221 11.52 -20.71 9.79
C ILE A 221 11.48 -19.98 11.13
N ASP A 222 12.64 -19.62 11.69
CA ASP A 222 12.75 -18.86 12.94
C ASP A 222 12.02 -17.52 12.83
N LEU A 223 12.22 -16.81 11.72
CA LEU A 223 11.55 -15.52 11.48
C LEU A 223 10.03 -15.67 11.36
N LEU A 224 9.54 -16.70 10.64
CA LEU A 224 8.11 -16.98 10.49
C LEU A 224 7.47 -17.37 11.83
N ASN A 225 8.13 -18.20 12.62
CA ASN A 225 7.68 -18.57 13.96
C ASN A 225 7.60 -17.36 14.89
N LYS A 226 8.56 -16.43 14.81
CA LYS A 226 8.53 -15.18 15.57
C LYS A 226 7.29 -14.34 15.28
N ILE A 227 6.91 -14.20 14.00
CA ILE A 227 5.66 -13.51 13.59
C ILE A 227 4.44 -14.14 14.26
N ILE A 228 4.36 -15.48 14.25
CA ILE A 228 3.25 -16.20 14.87
C ILE A 228 3.24 -16.02 16.40
N GLN A 229 4.38 -16.04 17.06
CA GLN A 229 4.49 -15.81 18.50
C GLN A 229 4.08 -14.39 18.89
N GLU A 230 4.53 -13.39 18.16
CA GLU A 230 4.15 -11.99 18.38
C GLU A 230 2.65 -11.77 18.22
N SER A 231 1.99 -12.54 17.35
CA SER A 231 0.55 -12.46 17.13
C SER A 231 -0.29 -12.80 18.36
N PHE A 232 0.20 -13.62 19.27
CA PHE A 232 -0.53 -14.01 20.50
C PHE A 232 -0.59 -12.89 21.56
N SER A 233 0.31 -11.92 21.51
CA SER A 233 0.42 -10.84 22.49
C SER A 233 -0.11 -9.49 21.98
N SER A 234 -0.55 -9.42 20.73
CA SER A 234 -0.93 -8.18 20.04
C SER A 234 -2.41 -8.15 19.69
N ASN A 235 -3.00 -6.94 19.71
CA ASN A 235 -4.31 -6.71 19.09
C ASN A 235 -4.07 -6.51 17.59
N LEU A 236 -4.21 -7.58 16.81
CA LEU A 236 -3.86 -7.59 15.40
C LEU A 236 -4.86 -6.81 14.56
N SER A 237 -4.33 -6.00 13.65
CA SER A 237 -5.11 -5.44 12.55
C SER A 237 -5.50 -6.54 11.53
N VAL A 238 -6.44 -6.23 10.65
CA VAL A 238 -6.81 -7.12 9.52
C VAL A 238 -5.60 -7.42 8.65
N GLU A 239 -4.76 -6.40 8.45
CA GLU A 239 -3.51 -6.50 7.69
C GLU A 239 -2.52 -7.47 8.34
N ASP A 240 -2.39 -7.41 9.68
CA ASP A 240 -1.50 -8.30 10.43
C ASP A 240 -2.02 -9.74 10.43
N TRP A 241 -3.33 -9.95 10.60
CA TRP A 241 -3.96 -11.28 10.48
C TRP A 241 -3.69 -11.94 9.13
N ASP A 242 -3.75 -11.16 8.03
CA ASP A 242 -3.41 -11.67 6.69
C ASP A 242 -1.96 -12.17 6.64
N GLN A 243 -1.03 -11.45 7.26
CA GLN A 243 0.38 -11.84 7.30
C GLN A 243 0.63 -13.06 8.22
N VAL A 244 -0.01 -13.13 9.38
CA VAL A 244 0.07 -14.31 10.28
C VAL A 244 -0.44 -15.56 9.56
N LYS A 245 -1.54 -15.45 8.81
CA LYS A 245 -2.07 -16.56 8.02
C LYS A 245 -1.08 -16.99 6.92
N LYS A 246 -0.42 -16.03 6.25
CA LYS A 246 0.63 -16.34 5.28
C LYS A 246 1.81 -17.05 5.92
N ALA A 247 2.28 -16.59 7.09
CA ALA A 247 3.37 -17.26 7.81
C ALA A 247 3.03 -18.71 8.12
N LYS A 248 1.81 -18.98 8.63
CA LYS A 248 1.34 -20.35 8.90
C LYS A 248 1.29 -21.21 7.64
N ASN A 249 0.78 -20.66 6.52
CA ASN A 249 0.70 -21.39 5.26
C ASN A 249 2.10 -21.75 4.75
N ILE A 250 3.05 -20.77 4.75
CA ILE A 250 4.43 -21.04 4.32
C ILE A 250 5.07 -22.17 5.16
N LEU A 251 4.91 -22.15 6.49
CA LEU A 251 5.44 -23.20 7.36
C LEU A 251 4.78 -24.57 7.13
N ASN A 252 3.52 -24.60 6.75
CA ASN A 252 2.83 -25.86 6.46
C ASN A 252 3.23 -26.46 5.09
N ASP A 253 3.76 -25.63 4.17
CA ASP A 253 4.15 -26.03 2.82
C ASP A 253 5.64 -26.46 2.75
N LEU A 254 6.40 -26.33 3.87
CA LEU A 254 7.79 -26.80 4.02
C LEU A 254 7.86 -28.23 4.52
#